data_d93d65cc5e40efa4d448755fa4bcd5b5
#
_entry.id   d93d65cc5e40efa4d448755fa4bcd5b5
#
_cell.length_a   1.000
_cell.length_b   1.000
_cell.length_c   1.000
_cell.angle_alpha   90.00
_cell.angle_beta   90.00
_cell.angle_gamma   90.00
#
_symmetry.space_group_name_H-M   'P 1'
#
loop_
_entity.id
_entity.type
_entity.pdbx_description
1 polymer ?
#
loop_
_entity_poly.entity_id
_entity_poly.type
_entity_poly.pdbx_seq_one_letter_code
_entity_poly.pdbx_strand_id
1 'polypeptide(L)'
;LILGFDSINRERSEGTLSKLLAQPIYRDVVINAKFLAGVLLIAVMLLSIVLVITGLGLVLVGIVPGSEEIWRIAAYLVISIVYIAFWLGVAILFSILFRSTATSALASLAVWIFFSFFVTIGASILDNALASEAEFNPRATARRAELVRYVVLASPMELYSDATATVIDPLRKSTRA
;
A
#
# COMPACT_ATOMS: atom_id res chain seq x y z
N LEU A 1 0.71 -8.54 3.81
CA LEU A 1 -0.26 -9.60 3.54
C LEU A 1 -0.14 -10.78 4.50
N ILE A 2 1.08 -11.31 4.76
CA ILE A 2 1.31 -12.50 5.61
C ILE A 2 0.69 -12.35 7.00
N LEU A 3 0.85 -11.21 7.65
CA LEU A 3 0.29 -10.93 8.98
C LEU A 3 -1.26 -10.90 9.01
N GLY A 4 -1.89 -10.63 7.87
CA GLY A 4 -3.35 -10.45 7.78
C GLY A 4 -4.13 -11.73 7.50
N PHE A 5 -3.73 -12.51 6.48
CA PHE A 5 -4.56 -13.61 6.00
C PHE A 5 -4.70 -14.78 7.00
N ASP A 6 -3.75 -14.93 7.91
CA ASP A 6 -3.76 -15.99 8.94
C ASP A 6 -4.39 -15.52 10.27
N SER A 7 -4.58 -14.22 10.44
CA SER A 7 -4.91 -13.61 11.73
C SER A 7 -6.20 -14.14 12.38
N ILE A 8 -7.20 -14.52 11.61
CA ILE A 8 -8.48 -15.06 12.09
C ILE A 8 -8.60 -16.57 11.82
N ASN A 9 -8.08 -17.03 10.69
CA ASN A 9 -8.13 -18.44 10.33
C ASN A 9 -7.33 -19.32 11.30
N ARG A 10 -6.21 -18.85 11.80
CA ARG A 10 -5.40 -19.55 12.81
C ARG A 10 -6.17 -19.75 14.12
N GLU A 11 -6.80 -18.71 14.63
CA GLU A 11 -7.61 -18.82 15.85
C GLU A 11 -8.83 -19.71 15.68
N ARG A 12 -9.38 -19.76 14.46
CA ARG A 12 -10.47 -20.67 14.13
C ARG A 12 -9.99 -22.12 14.13
N SER A 13 -8.83 -22.42 13.56
CA SER A 13 -8.26 -23.77 13.51
C SER A 13 -7.76 -24.25 14.87
N GLU A 14 -7.27 -23.37 15.72
CA GLU A 14 -6.82 -23.68 17.08
C GLU A 14 -7.98 -23.72 18.10
N GLY A 15 -9.22 -23.40 17.69
CA GLY A 15 -10.39 -23.38 18.55
C GLY A 15 -10.41 -22.25 19.59
N THR A 16 -9.45 -21.32 19.53
CA THR A 16 -9.32 -20.18 20.44
C THR A 16 -10.34 -19.08 20.14
N LEU A 17 -10.82 -18.99 18.89
CA LEU A 17 -11.82 -18.03 18.46
C LEU A 17 -13.14 -18.19 19.24
N SER A 18 -13.57 -19.43 19.52
CA SER A 18 -14.78 -19.70 20.30
C SER A 18 -14.65 -19.24 21.75
N LYS A 19 -13.47 -19.34 22.35
CA LYS A 19 -13.19 -18.86 23.69
C LYS A 19 -13.16 -17.32 23.76
N LEU A 20 -12.61 -16.66 22.75
CA LEU A 20 -12.63 -15.20 22.64
C LEU A 20 -14.05 -14.65 22.47
N LEU A 21 -14.87 -15.30 21.63
CA LEU A 21 -16.25 -14.90 21.39
C LEU A 21 -17.22 -15.28 22.53
N ALA A 22 -16.83 -16.13 23.45
CA ALA A 22 -17.58 -16.43 24.68
C ALA A 22 -17.44 -15.33 25.74
N GLN A 23 -16.48 -14.43 25.60
CA GLN A 23 -16.36 -13.22 26.42
C GLN A 23 -17.36 -12.17 25.92
N PRO A 24 -17.84 -11.25 26.78
CA PRO A 24 -18.76 -10.16 26.41
C PRO A 24 -18.04 -9.07 25.61
N ILE A 25 -17.38 -9.45 24.51
CA ILE A 25 -16.61 -8.57 23.63
C ILE A 25 -17.26 -8.60 22.24
N TYR A 26 -17.50 -7.43 21.66
CA TYR A 26 -18.03 -7.32 20.30
C TYR A 26 -16.99 -7.81 19.28
N ARG A 27 -17.46 -8.47 18.22
CA ARG A 27 -16.59 -9.04 17.15
C ARG A 27 -15.77 -7.99 16.42
N ASP A 28 -16.32 -6.81 16.22
CA ASP A 28 -15.67 -5.64 15.62
C ASP A 28 -14.48 -5.16 16.45
N VAL A 29 -14.56 -5.22 17.78
CA VAL A 29 -13.45 -4.87 18.67
C VAL A 29 -12.25 -5.80 18.46
N VAL A 30 -12.50 -7.11 18.30
CA VAL A 30 -11.44 -8.09 18.05
C VAL A 30 -10.75 -7.85 16.70
N ILE A 31 -11.53 -7.57 15.65
CA ILE A 31 -10.99 -7.28 14.31
C ILE A 31 -10.17 -6.00 14.32
N ASN A 32 -10.70 -4.93 14.92
CA ASN A 32 -10.01 -3.64 15.02
C ASN A 32 -8.73 -3.75 15.86
N ALA A 33 -8.75 -4.50 16.97
CA ALA A 33 -7.56 -4.73 17.79
C ALA A 33 -6.46 -5.44 17.00
N LYS A 34 -6.80 -6.46 16.20
CA LYS A 34 -5.85 -7.17 15.34
C LYS A 34 -5.29 -6.28 14.24
N PHE A 35 -6.16 -5.49 13.60
CA PHE A 35 -5.73 -4.52 12.60
C PHE A 35 -4.77 -3.50 13.20
N LEU A 36 -5.13 -2.90 14.34
CA LEU A 36 -4.30 -1.90 15.00
C LEU A 36 -2.97 -2.48 15.48
N ALA A 37 -2.98 -3.68 16.06
CA ALA A 37 -1.76 -4.38 16.45
C ALA A 37 -0.84 -4.66 15.26
N GLY A 38 -1.41 -5.08 14.11
CA GLY A 38 -0.68 -5.29 12.88
C GLY A 38 -0.07 -3.99 12.32
N VAL A 39 -0.84 -2.89 12.31
CA VAL A 39 -0.36 -1.57 11.89
C VAL A 39 0.77 -1.08 12.80
N LEU A 40 0.63 -1.23 14.12
CA LEU A 40 1.65 -0.84 15.09
C LEU A 40 2.95 -1.63 14.87
N LEU A 41 2.85 -2.94 14.68
CA LEU A 41 4.01 -3.78 14.38
C LEU A 41 4.73 -3.37 13.10
N ILE A 42 3.97 -3.09 12.04
CA ILE A 42 4.50 -2.58 10.76
C ILE A 42 5.18 -1.23 10.96
N ALA A 43 4.56 -0.32 11.71
CA ALA A 43 5.11 1.00 11.98
C ALA A 43 6.44 0.93 12.72
N VAL A 44 6.53 0.10 13.76
CA VAL A 44 7.77 -0.14 14.52
C VAL A 44 8.85 -0.75 13.62
N MET A 45 8.48 -1.73 12.79
CA MET A 45 9.42 -2.37 11.86
C MET A 45 9.96 -1.38 10.83
N LEU A 46 9.09 -0.59 10.19
CA LEU A 46 9.51 0.43 9.23
C LEU A 46 10.36 1.52 9.88
N LEU A 47 9.96 2.01 11.05
CA LEU A 47 10.74 2.99 11.80
C LEU A 47 12.15 2.46 12.12
N SER A 48 12.25 1.20 12.57
CA SER A 48 13.53 0.56 12.85
C SER A 48 14.42 0.47 11.62
N ILE A 49 13.86 0.09 10.46
CA ILE A 49 14.61 0.04 9.20
C ILE A 49 15.11 1.43 8.81
N VAL A 50 14.26 2.46 8.87
CA VAL A 50 14.64 3.84 8.56
C VAL A 50 15.74 4.33 9.47
N LEU A 51 15.63 4.08 10.79
CA LEU A 51 16.67 4.46 11.76
C LEU A 51 18.00 3.78 11.49
N VAL A 52 17.99 2.49 11.16
CA VAL A 52 19.21 1.74 10.83
C VAL A 52 19.86 2.30 9.56
N ILE A 53 19.09 2.52 8.50
CA ILE A 53 19.62 3.06 7.23
C ILE A 53 20.17 4.47 7.45
N THR A 54 19.43 5.34 8.12
CA THR A 54 19.85 6.71 8.41
C THR A 54 21.10 6.73 9.31
N GLY A 55 21.13 5.87 10.35
CA GLY A 55 22.27 5.76 11.24
C GLY A 55 23.52 5.23 10.54
N LEU A 56 23.39 4.24 9.65
CA LEU A 56 24.51 3.76 8.83
C LEU A 56 24.98 4.83 7.85
N GLY A 57 24.08 5.59 7.23
CA GLY A 57 24.43 6.72 6.37
C GLY A 57 25.24 7.77 7.12
N LEU A 58 24.85 8.10 8.36
CA LEU A 58 25.59 9.02 9.22
C LEU A 58 26.99 8.51 9.56
N VAL A 59 27.12 7.22 9.94
CA VAL A 59 28.40 6.66 10.39
C VAL A 59 29.36 6.38 9.22
N LEU A 60 28.85 5.86 8.09
CA LEU A 60 29.69 5.43 6.97
C LEU A 60 29.99 6.57 5.98
N VAL A 61 29.05 7.47 5.78
CA VAL A 61 29.15 8.52 4.76
C VAL A 61 29.37 9.91 5.38
N GLY A 62 29.08 10.06 6.67
CA GLY A 62 29.20 11.34 7.39
C GLY A 62 28.13 12.38 7.01
N ILE A 63 27.03 11.95 6.35
CA ILE A 63 25.94 12.83 5.95
C ILE A 63 24.97 13.00 7.11
N VAL A 64 24.85 14.23 7.61
CA VAL A 64 23.85 14.58 8.62
C VAL A 64 22.58 15.06 7.89
N PRO A 65 21.43 14.37 8.05
CA PRO A 65 20.21 14.81 7.40
C PRO A 65 19.75 16.16 7.94
N GLY A 66 19.45 17.08 7.04
CA GLY A 66 18.88 18.37 7.37
C GLY A 66 17.43 18.27 7.84
N SER A 67 16.90 19.36 8.40
CA SER A 67 15.51 19.39 8.90
C SER A 67 14.46 19.08 7.81
N GLU A 68 14.73 19.52 6.59
CA GLU A 68 13.87 19.24 5.43
C GLU A 68 13.88 17.75 5.06
N GLU A 69 15.05 17.12 5.09
CA GLU A 69 15.21 15.69 4.80
C GLU A 69 14.54 14.82 5.86
N ILE A 70 14.66 15.20 7.15
CA ILE A 70 13.97 14.52 8.24
C ILE A 70 12.45 14.56 8.04
N TRP A 71 11.90 15.73 7.66
CA TRP A 71 10.47 15.86 7.38
C TRP A 71 10.02 15.01 6.19
N ARG A 72 10.83 14.94 5.14
CA ARG A 72 10.56 14.09 3.97
C ARG A 72 10.58 12.60 4.34
N ILE A 73 11.55 12.17 5.13
CA ILE A 73 11.64 10.80 5.64
C ILE A 73 10.40 10.47 6.49
N ALA A 74 9.99 11.38 7.38
CA ALA A 74 8.79 11.19 8.20
C ALA A 74 7.52 11.09 7.34
N ALA A 75 7.35 11.95 6.35
CA ALA A 75 6.22 11.91 5.43
C ALA A 75 6.21 10.61 4.59
N TYR A 76 7.36 10.19 4.08
CA TYR A 76 7.52 8.91 3.38
C TYR A 76 7.10 7.73 4.27
N LEU A 77 7.53 7.73 5.55
CA LEU A 77 7.20 6.69 6.50
C LEU A 77 5.69 6.61 6.76
N VAL A 78 5.04 7.76 6.94
CA VAL A 78 3.57 7.81 7.13
C VAL A 78 2.83 7.27 5.90
N ILE A 79 3.21 7.69 4.70
CA ILE A 79 2.62 7.22 3.44
C ILE A 79 2.81 5.70 3.30
N SER A 80 3.99 5.19 3.63
CA SER A 80 4.30 3.75 3.58
C SER A 80 3.47 2.94 4.58
N ILE A 81 3.29 3.45 5.81
CA ILE A 81 2.43 2.81 6.82
C ILE A 81 0.98 2.74 6.31
N VAL A 82 0.44 3.84 5.76
CA VAL A 82 -0.93 3.88 5.22
C VAL A 82 -1.10 2.87 4.09
N TYR A 83 -0.15 2.81 3.16
CA TYR A 83 -0.17 1.85 2.05
C TYR A 83 -0.17 0.39 2.53
N ILE A 84 0.72 0.06 3.46
CA ILE A 84 0.81 -1.31 3.97
C ILE A 84 -0.39 -1.64 4.85
N ALA A 85 -0.92 -0.68 5.63
CA ALA A 85 -2.14 -0.84 6.43
C ALA A 85 -3.36 -1.14 5.53
N PHE A 86 -3.46 -0.51 4.37
CA PHE A 86 -4.51 -0.84 3.38
C PHE A 86 -4.45 -2.32 2.98
N TRP A 87 -3.27 -2.83 2.61
CA TRP A 87 -3.10 -4.24 2.24
C TRP A 87 -3.28 -5.20 3.41
N LEU A 88 -2.93 -4.78 4.63
CA LEU A 88 -3.24 -5.52 5.85
C LEU A 88 -4.75 -5.65 6.06
N GLY A 89 -5.49 -4.56 5.88
CA GLY A 89 -6.95 -4.56 5.95
C GLY A 89 -7.60 -5.51 4.94
N VAL A 90 -7.13 -5.49 3.68
CA VAL A 90 -7.58 -6.42 2.64
C VAL A 90 -7.30 -7.88 3.04
N ALA A 91 -6.11 -8.17 3.57
CA ALA A 91 -5.76 -9.51 4.00
C ALA A 91 -6.61 -10.01 5.19
N ILE A 92 -6.90 -9.15 6.16
CA ILE A 92 -7.80 -9.47 7.28
C ILE A 92 -9.22 -9.70 6.76
N LEU A 93 -9.71 -8.88 5.82
CA LEU A 93 -11.02 -9.06 5.20
C LEU A 93 -11.14 -10.45 4.57
N PHE A 94 -10.14 -10.88 3.80
CA PHE A 94 -10.15 -12.22 3.22
C PHE A 94 -10.01 -13.34 4.28
N SER A 95 -9.32 -13.10 5.39
CA SER A 95 -9.27 -14.02 6.51
C SER A 95 -10.63 -14.22 7.18
N ILE A 96 -11.50 -13.21 7.14
CA ILE A 96 -12.88 -13.29 7.65
C ILE A 96 -13.79 -14.02 6.64
N LEU A 97 -13.66 -13.69 5.35
CA LEU A 97 -14.50 -14.22 4.28
C LEU A 97 -14.24 -15.70 4.01
N PHE A 98 -12.98 -16.13 3.99
CA PHE A 98 -12.60 -17.49 3.69
C PHE A 98 -12.31 -18.30 4.97
N ARG A 99 -12.75 -19.55 4.97
CA ARG A 99 -12.56 -20.46 6.12
C ARG A 99 -11.20 -21.17 6.14
N SER A 100 -10.45 -21.07 5.05
CA SER A 100 -9.14 -21.68 4.87
C SER A 100 -8.06 -20.61 4.76
N THR A 101 -6.99 -20.77 5.54
CA THR A 101 -5.81 -19.89 5.48
C THR A 101 -5.21 -19.83 4.08
N ALA A 102 -5.11 -21.00 3.40
CA ALA A 102 -4.58 -21.07 2.04
C ALA A 102 -5.44 -20.29 1.04
N THR A 103 -6.77 -20.43 1.10
CA THR A 103 -7.69 -19.70 0.22
C THR A 103 -7.65 -18.21 0.49
N SER A 104 -7.58 -17.79 1.76
CA SER A 104 -7.44 -16.39 2.15
C SER A 104 -6.14 -15.78 1.64
N ALA A 105 -5.03 -16.52 1.77
CA ALA A 105 -3.73 -16.09 1.26
C ALA A 105 -3.73 -15.93 -0.26
N LEU A 106 -4.24 -16.93 -1.00
CA LEU A 106 -4.32 -16.90 -2.45
C LEU A 106 -5.22 -15.77 -2.95
N ALA A 107 -6.38 -15.54 -2.31
CA ALA A 107 -7.28 -14.45 -2.68
C ALA A 107 -6.63 -13.07 -2.44
N SER A 108 -5.98 -12.89 -1.29
CA SER A 108 -5.26 -11.64 -0.99
C SER A 108 -4.13 -11.37 -1.98
N LEU A 109 -3.38 -12.42 -2.33
CA LEU A 109 -2.30 -12.33 -3.30
C LEU A 109 -2.82 -12.05 -4.72
N ALA A 110 -3.92 -12.70 -5.13
CA ALA A 110 -4.54 -12.49 -6.43
C ALA A 110 -5.02 -11.04 -6.60
N VAL A 111 -5.67 -10.47 -5.59
CA VAL A 111 -6.09 -9.07 -5.60
C VAL A 111 -4.88 -8.13 -5.64
N TRP A 112 -3.83 -8.42 -4.88
CA TRP A 112 -2.61 -7.63 -4.92
C TRP A 112 -1.94 -7.66 -6.31
N ILE A 113 -1.80 -8.85 -6.91
CA ILE A 113 -1.27 -9.01 -8.27
C ILE A 113 -2.13 -8.25 -9.27
N PHE A 114 -3.46 -8.37 -9.16
CA PHE A 114 -4.39 -7.68 -10.06
C PHE A 114 -4.14 -6.16 -10.03
N PHE A 115 -4.16 -5.54 -8.87
CA PHE A 115 -3.96 -4.09 -8.75
C PHE A 115 -2.54 -3.64 -9.09
N SER A 116 -1.52 -4.47 -8.84
CA SER A 116 -0.12 -4.11 -9.09
C SER A 116 0.28 -4.25 -10.56
N PHE A 117 -0.27 -5.22 -11.28
CA PHE A 117 0.14 -5.52 -12.65
C PHE A 117 -0.94 -5.21 -13.68
N PHE A 118 -2.17 -5.69 -13.47
CA PHE A 118 -3.22 -5.57 -14.51
C PHE A 118 -3.68 -4.13 -14.71
N VAL A 119 -3.72 -3.32 -13.66
CA VAL A 119 -4.07 -1.90 -13.80
C VAL A 119 -3.00 -1.16 -14.58
N THR A 120 -1.71 -1.40 -14.29
CA THR A 120 -0.60 -0.77 -15.00
C THR A 120 -0.52 -1.21 -16.46
N ILE A 121 -0.70 -2.51 -16.73
CA ILE A 121 -0.76 -3.05 -18.11
C ILE A 121 -1.97 -2.47 -18.84
N GLY A 122 -3.13 -2.44 -18.22
CA GLY A 122 -4.35 -1.85 -18.79
C GLY A 122 -4.19 -0.38 -19.14
N ALA A 123 -3.55 0.40 -18.27
CA ALA A 123 -3.22 1.79 -18.52
C ALA A 123 -2.28 1.95 -19.73
N SER A 124 -1.26 1.12 -19.85
CA SER A 124 -0.32 1.16 -20.98
C SER A 124 -0.97 0.76 -22.32
N ILE A 125 -1.87 -0.23 -22.31
CA ILE A 125 -2.65 -0.62 -23.49
C ILE A 125 -3.58 0.52 -23.91
N LEU A 126 -4.27 1.14 -22.96
CA LEU A 126 -5.15 2.29 -23.22
C LEU A 126 -4.37 3.48 -23.77
N ASP A 127 -3.20 3.76 -23.20
CA ASP A 127 -2.32 4.82 -23.66
C ASP A 127 -1.88 4.60 -25.12
N ASN A 128 -1.44 3.40 -25.45
CA ASN A 128 -1.06 3.03 -26.81
C ASN A 128 -2.23 3.07 -27.81
N ALA A 129 -3.41 2.61 -27.38
CA ALA A 129 -4.62 2.61 -28.23
C ALA A 129 -5.07 4.04 -28.57
N LEU A 130 -4.93 4.98 -27.63
CA LEU A 130 -5.32 6.37 -27.84
C LEU A 130 -4.21 7.23 -28.48
N ALA A 131 -3.00 6.68 -28.63
CA ALA A 131 -1.85 7.40 -29.17
C ALA A 131 -2.07 7.87 -30.60
N SER A 132 -2.65 7.02 -31.45
CA SER A 132 -2.88 7.31 -32.87
C SER A 132 -3.90 8.46 -33.09
N GLU A 133 -4.90 8.58 -32.24
CA GLU A 133 -5.89 9.68 -32.32
C GLU A 133 -5.34 10.99 -31.78
N ALA A 134 -4.41 10.91 -30.82
CA ALA A 134 -3.84 12.08 -30.16
C ALA A 134 -2.81 12.82 -31.03
N GLU A 135 -2.18 12.13 -31.98
CA GLU A 135 -1.10 12.67 -32.84
C GLU A 135 -1.55 13.87 -33.70
N PHE A 136 -2.82 13.96 -34.03
CA PHE A 136 -3.38 15.01 -34.91
C PHE A 136 -4.35 15.99 -34.22
N ASN A 137 -4.68 15.79 -32.93
CA ASN A 137 -5.69 16.60 -32.26
C ASN A 137 -5.33 16.93 -30.80
N PRO A 138 -5.06 18.22 -30.45
CA PRO A 138 -4.71 18.63 -29.08
C PRO A 138 -5.77 18.27 -28.02
N ARG A 139 -7.06 18.24 -28.41
CA ARG A 139 -8.15 17.85 -27.50
C ARG A 139 -8.13 16.34 -27.20
N ALA A 140 -7.74 15.51 -28.18
CA ALA A 140 -7.58 14.08 -28.01
C ALA A 140 -6.38 13.77 -27.09
N THR A 141 -5.31 14.55 -27.18
CA THR A 141 -4.15 14.42 -26.28
C THR A 141 -4.52 14.69 -24.83
N ALA A 142 -5.27 15.75 -24.55
CA ALA A 142 -5.71 16.07 -23.21
C ALA A 142 -6.63 14.97 -22.64
N ARG A 143 -7.61 14.51 -23.43
CA ARG A 143 -8.51 13.42 -23.05
C ARG A 143 -7.78 12.09 -22.79
N ARG A 144 -6.78 11.77 -23.63
CA ARG A 144 -5.90 10.61 -23.43
C ARG A 144 -5.21 10.68 -22.07
N ALA A 145 -4.52 11.78 -21.78
CA ALA A 145 -3.81 11.97 -20.53
C ALA A 145 -4.74 11.85 -19.31
N GLU A 146 -5.94 12.38 -19.41
CA GLU A 146 -6.94 12.32 -18.34
C GLU A 146 -7.45 10.89 -18.11
N LEU A 147 -7.83 10.16 -19.15
CA LEU A 147 -8.31 8.78 -19.05
C LEU A 147 -7.23 7.83 -18.50
N VAL A 148 -6.02 7.90 -19.03
CA VAL A 148 -4.89 7.10 -18.55
C VAL A 148 -4.62 7.41 -17.08
N ARG A 149 -4.66 8.69 -16.68
CA ARG A 149 -4.49 9.11 -15.29
C ARG A 149 -5.55 8.50 -14.36
N TYR A 150 -6.83 8.50 -14.74
CA TYR A 150 -7.89 7.87 -13.93
C TYR A 150 -7.67 6.37 -13.75
N VAL A 151 -7.26 5.67 -14.80
CA VAL A 151 -6.97 4.23 -14.73
C VAL A 151 -5.78 3.96 -13.81
N VAL A 152 -4.71 4.73 -13.96
CA VAL A 152 -3.50 4.62 -13.12
C VAL A 152 -3.81 4.91 -11.66
N LEU A 153 -4.59 5.95 -11.36
CA LEU A 153 -5.00 6.30 -9.99
C LEU A 153 -5.92 5.25 -9.34
N ALA A 154 -6.50 4.33 -10.10
CA ALA A 154 -7.23 3.18 -9.53
C ALA A 154 -6.29 2.14 -8.89
N SER A 155 -4.98 2.19 -9.16
CA SER A 155 -3.99 1.32 -8.54
C SER A 155 -3.46 1.90 -7.22
N PRO A 156 -3.62 1.19 -6.08
CA PRO A 156 -2.99 1.61 -4.82
C PRO A 156 -1.47 1.71 -4.91
N MET A 157 -0.84 0.90 -5.77
CA MET A 157 0.60 0.91 -6.02
C MET A 157 1.04 2.23 -6.68
N GLU A 158 0.30 2.68 -7.70
CA GLU A 158 0.60 3.93 -8.41
C GLU A 158 0.35 5.15 -7.52
N LEU A 159 -0.74 5.14 -6.73
CA LEU A 159 -0.99 6.18 -5.74
C LEU A 159 0.16 6.30 -4.73
N TYR A 160 0.66 5.16 -4.26
CA TYR A 160 1.81 5.12 -3.36
C TYR A 160 3.07 5.66 -4.04
N SER A 161 3.35 5.24 -5.27
CA SER A 161 4.54 5.67 -6.02
C SER A 161 4.52 7.17 -6.34
N ASP A 162 3.36 7.71 -6.71
CA ASP A 162 3.22 9.15 -6.99
C ASP A 162 3.32 10.00 -5.73
N ALA A 163 2.70 9.55 -4.63
CA ALA A 163 2.80 10.22 -3.34
C ALA A 163 4.24 10.26 -2.81
N THR A 164 4.94 9.13 -2.86
CA THR A 164 6.34 9.03 -2.39
C THR A 164 7.29 9.80 -3.30
N ALA A 165 7.12 9.73 -4.62
CA ALA A 165 7.92 10.50 -5.57
C ALA A 165 7.77 12.02 -5.36
N THR A 166 6.56 12.48 -5.04
CA THR A 166 6.29 13.90 -4.75
C THR A 166 6.98 14.40 -3.48
N VAL A 167 7.15 13.52 -2.49
CA VAL A 167 7.83 13.82 -1.22
C VAL A 167 9.34 13.81 -1.38
N ILE A 168 9.89 12.84 -2.14
CA ILE A 168 11.33 12.66 -2.30
C ILE A 168 11.90 13.69 -3.28
N ASP A 169 11.22 13.96 -4.40
CA ASP A 169 11.67 14.88 -5.44
C ASP A 169 10.70 16.07 -5.63
N PRO A 170 10.96 17.22 -4.96
CA PRO A 170 10.12 18.40 -5.08
C PRO A 170 10.20 19.08 -6.46
N LEU A 171 11.24 18.83 -7.24
CA LEU A 171 11.41 19.40 -8.59
C LEU A 171 10.46 18.76 -9.61
N ARG A 172 9.97 17.54 -9.32
CA ARG A 172 8.98 16.86 -10.16
C ARG A 172 7.62 17.55 -10.21
N LYS A 173 7.31 18.42 -9.23
CA LYS A 173 6.11 19.27 -9.25
C LYS A 173 6.12 20.34 -10.32
N SER A 174 7.30 20.88 -10.66
CA SER A 174 7.44 21.98 -11.62
C SER A 174 7.34 21.55 -13.08
N THR A 175 7.49 20.26 -13.39
CA THR A 175 7.40 19.72 -14.75
C THR A 175 6.00 19.26 -15.15
N ARG A 176 5.03 19.25 -14.22
CA ARG A 176 3.63 18.83 -14.45
C ARG A 176 2.62 20.00 -14.42
N ALA A 177 3.08 21.24 -14.24
CA ALA A 177 2.32 22.46 -14.41
C ALA A 177 2.51 23.01 -15.82
#